data_8ebead6e286fc8626426a2eae18fb736
#
_entry.id   8ebead6e286fc8626426a2eae18fb736
#
_cell.length_a   1.000
_cell.length_b   1.000
_cell.length_c   1.000
_cell.angle_alpha   90.00
_cell.angle_beta   90.00
_cell.angle_gamma   90.00
#
_symmetry.space_group_name_H-M   'P 1'
#
loop_
_entity.id
_entity.type
_entity.pdbx_description
1 polymer ?
#
loop_
_entity_poly.entity_id
_entity_poly.type
_entity_poly.pdbx_seq_one_letter_code
_entity_poly.pdbx_strand_id
1 'polypeptide(L)'
;MLELGTPNHTYDLALVPNSHIGVRGASDGEQITTLDNQERTLVAGDGVIVDESDQAIGIAGVMGGASTEISSSTTGVLLELASWHPESIARTSQRLGLRSEASARFERGTDWGINPLAVERFCHLLNQITPGGIEVVGEVIDIEGDLPEQAPVSVRTSRMSALLGRKFEASEIRNLLRPIGFEVAETSDADVQEVRIPSFRPDT
;
A
#
# COMPACT_ATOMS: atom_id res chain seq x y z
N MET A 1 9.40 2.45 -3.94
CA MET A 1 8.82 1.14 -4.31
C MET A 1 9.83 0.00 -4.28
N LEU A 2 10.93 0.03 -5.00
CA LEU A 2 11.90 -1.09 -5.03
C LEU A 2 12.55 -1.39 -3.67
N GLU A 3 12.80 -0.36 -2.86
CA GLU A 3 13.45 -0.48 -1.56
C GLU A 3 12.48 -0.98 -0.47
N LEU A 4 11.26 -0.43 -0.42
CA LEU A 4 10.32 -0.65 0.69
C LEU A 4 9.11 -1.52 0.33
N GLY A 5 8.96 -1.91 -0.94
CA GLY A 5 7.88 -2.77 -1.40
C GLY A 5 6.55 -2.05 -1.65
N THR A 6 6.28 -0.91 -1.01
CA THR A 6 5.03 -0.17 -1.22
C THR A 6 5.11 0.71 -2.46
N PRO A 7 4.14 0.63 -3.39
CA PRO A 7 4.02 1.56 -4.50
C PRO A 7 3.65 2.96 -4.01
N ASN A 8 4.08 3.95 -4.77
CA ASN A 8 3.69 5.34 -4.59
C ASN A 8 3.35 5.95 -5.95
N HIS A 9 2.53 6.99 -5.95
CA HIS A 9 2.22 7.77 -7.14
C HIS A 9 2.49 9.27 -6.89
N THR A 10 2.86 9.97 -7.95
CA THR A 10 3.07 11.41 -7.92
C THR A 10 2.25 12.06 -9.02
N TYR A 11 1.49 13.08 -8.64
CA TYR A 11 0.73 13.94 -9.54
C TYR A 11 1.46 15.26 -9.72
N ASP A 12 1.38 15.85 -10.89
CA ASP A 12 1.73 17.27 -11.06
C ASP A 12 0.75 18.12 -10.24
N LEU A 13 1.25 18.77 -9.19
CA LEU A 13 0.43 19.52 -8.25
C LEU A 13 -0.35 20.64 -8.93
N ALA A 14 0.20 21.24 -10.01
CA ALA A 14 -0.48 22.29 -10.76
C ALA A 14 -1.70 21.78 -11.55
N LEU A 15 -1.78 20.47 -11.79
CA LEU A 15 -2.87 19.83 -12.51
C LEU A 15 -3.92 19.18 -11.60
N VAL A 16 -3.73 19.26 -10.27
CA VAL A 16 -4.69 18.77 -9.28
C VAL A 16 -5.37 19.96 -8.59
N PRO A 17 -6.61 20.30 -8.95
CA PRO A 17 -7.31 21.46 -8.39
C PRO A 17 -7.37 21.40 -6.86
N ASN A 18 -7.02 22.51 -6.22
CA ASN A 18 -6.98 22.68 -4.75
C ASN A 18 -6.20 21.58 -4.01
N SER A 19 -5.27 20.88 -4.70
CA SER A 19 -4.53 19.75 -4.14
C SER A 19 -5.42 18.66 -3.55
N HIS A 20 -6.64 18.53 -4.08
CA HIS A 20 -7.65 17.60 -3.59
C HIS A 20 -7.62 16.31 -4.40
N ILE A 21 -7.49 15.19 -3.70
CA ILE A 21 -7.70 13.86 -4.25
C ILE A 21 -8.68 13.08 -3.37
N GLY A 22 -9.53 12.30 -4.00
CA GLY A 22 -10.47 11.41 -3.35
C GLY A 22 -10.43 10.02 -3.94
N VAL A 23 -11.13 9.08 -3.32
CA VAL A 23 -11.25 7.69 -3.77
C VAL A 23 -12.72 7.30 -3.82
N ARG A 24 -13.14 6.68 -4.91
CA ARG A 24 -14.49 6.09 -5.06
C ARG A 24 -14.49 4.87 -5.98
N GLY A 25 -15.60 4.19 -6.03
CA GLY A 25 -15.88 3.24 -7.11
C GLY A 25 -16.16 3.97 -8.42
N ALA A 26 -15.72 3.40 -9.54
CA ALA A 26 -16.07 3.89 -10.86
C ALA A 26 -17.55 3.68 -11.17
N SER A 27 -18.08 4.50 -12.06
CA SER A 27 -19.38 4.27 -12.68
C SER A 27 -19.26 3.32 -13.89
N ASP A 28 -20.32 2.57 -14.20
CA ASP A 28 -20.32 1.72 -15.39
C ASP A 28 -20.18 2.56 -16.66
N GLY A 29 -19.19 2.22 -17.49
CA GLY A 29 -18.89 2.93 -18.72
C GLY A 29 -18.05 4.20 -18.53
N GLU A 30 -17.61 4.50 -17.32
CA GLU A 30 -16.70 5.62 -17.05
C GLU A 30 -15.40 5.43 -17.82
N GLN A 31 -14.89 6.51 -18.44
CA GLN A 31 -13.68 6.45 -19.26
C GLN A 31 -12.55 7.22 -18.61
N ILE A 32 -11.35 6.67 -18.73
CA ILE A 32 -10.11 7.32 -18.30
C ILE A 32 -8.99 7.04 -19.31
N THR A 33 -8.21 8.07 -19.64
CA THR A 33 -6.94 7.88 -20.37
C THR A 33 -5.82 7.69 -19.36
N THR A 34 -5.16 6.55 -19.42
CA THR A 34 -4.06 6.19 -18.51
C THR A 34 -2.70 6.68 -19.02
N LEU A 35 -1.65 6.61 -18.16
CA LEU A 35 -0.29 7.08 -18.47
C LEU A 35 0.34 6.45 -19.73
N ASP A 36 -0.14 5.30 -20.18
CA ASP A 36 0.26 4.67 -21.44
C ASP A 36 -0.51 5.20 -22.66
N ASN A 37 -1.26 6.31 -22.49
CA ASN A 37 -2.10 6.97 -23.51
C ASN A 37 -3.18 6.06 -24.11
N GLN A 38 -3.66 5.07 -23.33
CA GLN A 38 -4.77 4.23 -23.72
C GLN A 38 -6.06 4.68 -23.02
N GLU A 39 -7.13 4.78 -23.78
CA GLU A 39 -8.48 4.99 -23.24
C GLU A 39 -9.00 3.67 -22.69
N ARG A 40 -9.51 3.69 -21.47
CA ARG A 40 -10.02 2.52 -20.76
C ARG A 40 -11.42 2.76 -20.26
N THR A 41 -12.28 1.78 -20.49
CA THR A 41 -13.65 1.77 -19.98
C THR A 41 -13.69 1.00 -18.66
N LEU A 42 -14.18 1.68 -17.62
CA LEU A 42 -14.29 1.16 -16.27
C LEU A 42 -15.70 0.58 -16.03
N VAL A 43 -15.82 -0.20 -14.99
CA VAL A 43 -17.09 -0.75 -14.53
C VAL A 43 -17.26 -0.50 -13.03
N ALA A 44 -18.49 -0.59 -12.55
CA ALA A 44 -18.77 -0.56 -11.12
C ALA A 44 -17.93 -1.61 -10.38
N GLY A 45 -17.21 -1.19 -9.35
CA GLY A 45 -16.29 -2.04 -8.59
C GLY A 45 -14.80 -1.84 -8.92
N ASP A 46 -14.45 -1.16 -10.03
CA ASP A 46 -13.10 -0.62 -10.18
C ASP A 46 -12.93 0.60 -9.26
N GLY A 47 -11.79 0.69 -8.57
CA GLY A 47 -11.46 1.86 -7.78
C GLY A 47 -10.86 2.96 -8.66
N VAL A 48 -11.25 4.21 -8.41
CA VAL A 48 -10.64 5.38 -9.07
C VAL A 48 -10.18 6.39 -8.03
N ILE A 49 -9.08 7.06 -8.38
CA ILE A 49 -8.66 8.30 -7.73
C ILE A 49 -9.32 9.43 -8.50
N VAL A 50 -9.91 10.38 -7.78
CA VAL A 50 -10.61 11.51 -8.36
C VAL A 50 -10.06 12.83 -7.85
N ASP A 51 -10.22 13.89 -8.64
CA ASP A 51 -9.97 15.26 -8.23
C ASP A 51 -11.19 15.88 -7.52
N GLU A 52 -11.11 17.17 -7.18
CA GLU A 52 -12.20 17.93 -6.54
C GLU A 52 -13.48 17.98 -7.38
N SER A 53 -13.36 17.87 -8.71
CA SER A 53 -14.50 17.87 -9.64
C SER A 53 -15.11 16.50 -9.86
N ASP A 54 -14.70 15.50 -9.06
CA ASP A 54 -15.08 14.09 -9.18
C ASP A 54 -14.64 13.43 -10.51
N GLN A 55 -13.63 14.01 -11.20
CA GLN A 55 -13.05 13.44 -12.41
C GLN A 55 -12.01 12.39 -12.05
N ALA A 56 -12.08 11.24 -12.71
CA ALA A 56 -11.09 10.18 -12.51
C ALA A 56 -9.71 10.61 -13.06
N ILE A 57 -8.73 10.64 -12.18
CA ILE A 57 -7.31 10.98 -12.47
C ILE A 57 -6.37 9.79 -12.30
N GLY A 58 -6.89 8.62 -11.92
CA GLY A 58 -6.13 7.38 -11.79
C GLY A 58 -7.03 6.17 -11.55
N ILE A 59 -6.54 5.00 -11.95
CA ILE A 59 -7.12 3.71 -11.58
C ILE A 59 -6.39 3.26 -10.32
N ALA A 60 -7.12 3.22 -9.21
CA ALA A 60 -6.57 2.96 -7.87
C ALA A 60 -5.70 1.70 -7.82
N GLY A 61 -4.44 1.86 -7.42
CA GLY A 61 -3.47 0.78 -7.29
C GLY A 61 -3.04 0.10 -8.59
N VAL A 62 -3.51 0.57 -9.76
CA VAL A 62 -3.20 -0.03 -11.07
C VAL A 62 -2.35 0.91 -11.92
N MET A 63 -2.88 2.08 -12.29
CA MET A 63 -2.16 3.03 -13.14
C MET A 63 -2.75 4.44 -13.02
N GLY A 64 -1.89 5.45 -12.95
CA GLY A 64 -2.30 6.84 -12.97
C GLY A 64 -2.92 7.28 -14.31
N GLY A 65 -3.67 8.36 -14.28
CA GLY A 65 -4.23 9.00 -15.46
C GLY A 65 -3.25 9.96 -16.12
N ALA A 66 -3.39 10.14 -17.43
CA ALA A 66 -2.55 11.04 -18.22
C ALA A 66 -2.80 12.53 -17.89
N SER A 67 -3.99 12.85 -17.35
CA SER A 67 -4.40 14.24 -17.06
C SER A 67 -3.55 14.92 -15.99
N THR A 68 -2.92 14.18 -15.12
CA THR A 68 -2.11 14.68 -13.99
C THR A 68 -0.67 14.20 -14.03
N GLU A 69 -0.23 13.72 -15.20
CA GLU A 69 1.12 13.22 -15.41
C GLU A 69 2.18 14.31 -15.17
N ILE A 70 3.23 13.92 -14.45
CA ILE A 70 4.41 14.78 -14.26
C ILE A 70 5.16 14.97 -15.59
N SER A 71 5.70 16.17 -15.80
CA SER A 71 6.42 16.54 -17.01
C SER A 71 7.72 17.28 -16.71
N SER A 72 8.44 17.67 -17.75
CA SER A 72 9.64 18.50 -17.59
C SER A 72 9.36 19.92 -17.05
N SER A 73 8.11 20.35 -17.04
CA SER A 73 7.67 21.64 -16.48
C SER A 73 7.11 21.53 -15.05
N THR A 74 6.98 20.33 -14.50
CA THR A 74 6.48 20.11 -13.14
C THR A 74 7.46 20.70 -12.12
N THR A 75 6.96 21.57 -11.27
CA THR A 75 7.74 22.21 -10.19
C THR A 75 7.27 21.80 -8.79
N GLY A 76 6.11 21.19 -8.67
CA GLY A 76 5.55 20.67 -7.44
C GLY A 76 4.83 19.36 -7.68
N VAL A 77 4.92 18.44 -6.73
CA VAL A 77 4.24 17.15 -6.81
C VAL A 77 3.36 16.90 -5.58
N LEU A 78 2.20 16.30 -5.80
CA LEU A 78 1.41 15.69 -4.75
C LEU A 78 1.79 14.22 -4.69
N LEU A 79 2.26 13.76 -3.52
CA LEU A 79 2.65 12.37 -3.30
C LEU A 79 1.49 11.58 -2.70
N GLU A 80 1.13 10.49 -3.35
CA GLU A 80 0.18 9.50 -2.86
C GLU A 80 0.91 8.24 -2.41
N LEU A 81 0.60 7.79 -1.18
CA LEU A 81 0.85 6.43 -0.73
C LEU A 81 -0.47 5.84 -0.24
N ALA A 82 -0.78 4.66 -0.70
CA ALA A 82 -2.06 4.03 -0.39
C ALA A 82 -1.89 2.55 -0.08
N SER A 83 -2.92 1.98 0.53
CA SER A 83 -3.13 0.54 0.64
C SER A 83 -4.47 0.19 0.05
N TRP A 84 -4.54 -0.90 -0.67
CA TRP A 84 -5.72 -1.30 -1.42
C TRP A 84 -6.11 -2.72 -1.07
N HIS A 85 -7.41 -3.00 -1.16
CA HIS A 85 -7.91 -4.36 -1.02
C HIS A 85 -7.37 -5.25 -2.16
N PRO A 86 -6.56 -6.28 -1.89
CA PRO A 86 -5.83 -7.04 -2.90
C PRO A 86 -6.70 -7.61 -4.01
N GLU A 87 -7.87 -8.16 -3.65
CA GLU A 87 -8.81 -8.76 -4.62
C GLU A 87 -9.39 -7.73 -5.60
N SER A 88 -9.62 -6.49 -5.15
CA SER A 88 -10.13 -5.43 -6.01
C SER A 88 -9.11 -5.06 -7.08
N ILE A 89 -7.85 -4.92 -6.66
CA ILE A 89 -6.74 -4.63 -7.60
C ILE A 89 -6.55 -5.80 -8.58
N ALA A 90 -6.54 -7.03 -8.10
CA ALA A 90 -6.41 -8.22 -8.95
C ALA A 90 -7.51 -8.29 -10.02
N ARG A 91 -8.77 -8.05 -9.62
CA ARG A 91 -9.92 -8.07 -10.55
C ARG A 91 -9.82 -6.98 -11.61
N THR A 92 -9.54 -5.73 -11.20
CA THR A 92 -9.42 -4.60 -12.13
C THR A 92 -8.25 -4.79 -13.09
N SER A 93 -7.08 -5.15 -12.57
CA SER A 93 -5.86 -5.41 -13.36
C SER A 93 -6.08 -6.52 -14.39
N GLN A 94 -6.71 -7.63 -13.98
CA GLN A 94 -6.98 -8.76 -14.87
C GLN A 94 -8.01 -8.39 -15.95
N ARG A 95 -9.11 -7.73 -15.59
CA ARG A 95 -10.16 -7.32 -16.51
C ARG A 95 -9.66 -6.36 -17.58
N LEU A 96 -8.84 -5.39 -17.19
CA LEU A 96 -8.25 -4.42 -18.11
C LEU A 96 -7.05 -4.95 -18.90
N GLY A 97 -6.56 -6.15 -18.57
CA GLY A 97 -5.32 -6.67 -19.13
C GLY A 97 -4.11 -5.79 -18.80
N LEU A 98 -4.17 -5.06 -17.69
CA LEU A 98 -3.22 -4.02 -17.31
C LEU A 98 -2.48 -4.44 -16.04
N ARG A 99 -1.30 -5.02 -16.22
CA ARG A 99 -0.45 -5.43 -15.13
C ARG A 99 0.75 -4.49 -14.98
N SER A 100 0.66 -3.58 -14.03
CA SER A 100 1.76 -2.70 -13.66
C SER A 100 2.58 -3.28 -12.50
N GLU A 101 3.75 -2.69 -12.23
CA GLU A 101 4.55 -3.01 -11.04
C GLU A 101 3.78 -2.68 -9.73
N ALA A 102 2.90 -1.68 -9.76
CA ALA A 102 2.05 -1.34 -8.64
C ALA A 102 0.98 -2.41 -8.42
N SER A 103 0.19 -2.74 -9.45
CA SER A 103 -0.86 -3.75 -9.34
C SER A 103 -0.32 -5.12 -8.93
N ALA A 104 0.86 -5.51 -9.44
CA ALA A 104 1.51 -6.77 -9.08
C ALA A 104 1.93 -6.86 -7.60
N ARG A 105 2.09 -5.72 -6.92
CA ARG A 105 2.37 -5.66 -5.47
C ARG A 105 1.08 -5.60 -4.68
N PHE A 106 0.18 -4.71 -5.04
CA PHE A 106 -1.09 -4.53 -4.34
C PHE A 106 -1.97 -5.79 -4.39
N GLU A 107 -1.98 -6.54 -5.52
CA GLU A 107 -2.74 -7.80 -5.62
C GLU A 107 -2.28 -8.87 -4.63
N ARG A 108 -1.08 -8.74 -4.09
CA ARG A 108 -0.51 -9.66 -3.08
C ARG A 108 -0.60 -9.12 -1.65
N GLY A 109 -1.07 -7.90 -1.48
CA GLY A 109 -1.03 -7.16 -0.24
C GLY A 109 0.30 -6.41 -0.05
N THR A 110 0.20 -5.18 0.41
CA THR A 110 1.35 -4.34 0.79
C THR A 110 1.30 -4.05 2.27
N ASP A 111 2.45 -3.71 2.83
CA ASP A 111 2.54 -3.28 4.21
C ASP A 111 2.00 -1.84 4.35
N TRP A 112 0.79 -1.72 4.89
CA TRP A 112 0.19 -0.41 5.16
C TRP A 112 0.91 0.34 6.30
N GLY A 113 1.53 -0.37 7.24
CA GLY A 113 2.25 0.22 8.37
C GLY A 113 3.55 0.91 7.98
N ILE A 114 4.10 0.66 6.78
CA ILE A 114 5.35 1.28 6.32
C ILE A 114 5.13 2.63 5.62
N ASN A 115 3.90 3.04 5.33
CA ASN A 115 3.60 4.24 4.56
C ASN A 115 4.25 5.51 5.13
N PRO A 116 4.24 5.80 6.44
CA PRO A 116 4.93 6.97 6.98
C PRO A 116 6.44 6.98 6.68
N LEU A 117 7.10 5.83 6.85
CA LEU A 117 8.53 5.68 6.52
C LEU A 117 8.77 5.85 5.01
N ALA A 118 7.85 5.40 4.18
CA ALA A 118 7.95 5.52 2.73
C ALA A 118 7.84 6.98 2.27
N VAL A 119 6.98 7.79 2.91
CA VAL A 119 6.90 9.26 2.68
C VAL A 119 8.25 9.90 3.03
N GLU A 120 8.77 9.66 4.22
CA GLU A 120 10.06 10.21 4.66
C GLU A 120 11.18 9.81 3.70
N ARG A 121 11.21 8.55 3.30
CA ARG A 121 12.24 8.03 2.39
C ARG A 121 12.14 8.64 0.99
N PHE A 122 10.92 8.81 0.48
CA PHE A 122 10.68 9.49 -0.80
C PHE A 122 11.21 10.93 -0.76
N CYS A 123 10.83 11.71 0.24
CA CYS A 123 11.29 13.08 0.42
C CYS A 123 12.83 13.17 0.55
N HIS A 124 13.42 12.27 1.34
CA HIS A 124 14.87 12.20 1.49
C HIS A 124 15.59 11.97 0.16
N LEU A 125 15.15 10.99 -0.63
CA LEU A 125 15.74 10.68 -1.93
C LEU A 125 15.53 11.82 -2.92
N LEU A 126 14.33 12.37 -2.99
CA LEU A 126 14.03 13.48 -3.90
C LEU A 126 14.89 14.72 -3.56
N ASN A 127 15.07 15.01 -2.27
CA ASN A 127 15.94 16.10 -1.82
C ASN A 127 17.41 15.90 -2.22
N GLN A 128 17.90 14.66 -2.25
CA GLN A 128 19.27 14.35 -2.65
C GLN A 128 19.52 14.55 -4.15
N ILE A 129 18.52 14.25 -4.99
CA ILE A 129 18.69 14.30 -6.45
C ILE A 129 18.24 15.62 -7.07
N THR A 130 17.49 16.45 -6.33
CA THR A 130 16.98 17.73 -6.82
C THR A 130 18.02 18.82 -6.56
N PRO A 131 18.52 19.52 -7.61
CA PRO A 131 19.42 20.65 -7.44
C PRO A 131 18.79 21.74 -6.57
N GLY A 132 19.45 22.10 -5.48
CA GLY A 132 18.94 23.07 -4.49
C GLY A 132 18.01 22.49 -3.43
N GLY A 133 17.72 21.19 -3.51
CA GLY A 133 16.84 20.50 -2.55
C GLY A 133 15.36 20.66 -2.88
N ILE A 134 14.52 20.20 -1.96
CA ILE A 134 13.06 20.33 -2.04
C ILE A 134 12.52 21.07 -0.82
N GLU A 135 11.35 21.65 -0.97
CA GLU A 135 10.53 22.14 0.13
C GLU A 135 9.31 21.23 0.29
N VAL A 136 9.07 20.75 1.50
CA VAL A 136 7.83 20.01 1.83
C VAL A 136 6.83 21.03 2.34
N VAL A 137 5.72 21.18 1.64
CA VAL A 137 4.65 22.13 1.99
C VAL A 137 3.42 21.40 2.49
N GLY A 138 2.79 21.96 3.53
CA GLY A 138 1.61 21.39 4.15
C GLY A 138 1.94 20.29 5.15
N GLU A 139 0.88 19.59 5.57
CA GLU A 139 0.94 18.47 6.50
C GLU A 139 0.62 17.17 5.76
N VAL A 140 1.10 16.04 6.29
CA VAL A 140 0.69 14.73 5.81
C VAL A 140 -0.77 14.52 6.20
N ILE A 141 -1.60 14.22 5.20
CA ILE A 141 -3.00 13.84 5.41
C ILE A 141 -3.04 12.32 5.35
N ASP A 142 -3.43 11.70 6.46
CA ASP A 142 -3.62 10.25 6.56
C ASP A 142 -5.10 9.97 6.79
N ILE A 143 -5.70 9.18 5.91
CA ILE A 143 -7.10 8.78 5.99
C ILE A 143 -7.13 7.26 6.08
N GLU A 144 -7.35 6.77 7.30
CA GLU A 144 -7.52 5.34 7.54
C GLU A 144 -8.90 4.88 7.06
N GLY A 145 -8.90 3.86 6.22
CA GLY A 145 -10.09 3.11 5.85
C GLY A 145 -10.25 1.87 6.73
N ASP A 146 -10.96 0.87 6.21
CA ASP A 146 -11.13 -0.43 6.88
C ASP A 146 -9.84 -1.24 6.76
N LEU A 147 -8.92 -1.04 7.71
CA LEU A 147 -7.70 -1.86 7.79
C LEU A 147 -8.05 -3.27 8.29
N PRO A 148 -7.35 -4.30 7.79
CA PRO A 148 -7.55 -5.66 8.27
C PRO A 148 -7.22 -5.75 9.76
N GLU A 149 -8.16 -6.24 10.56
CA GLU A 149 -7.91 -6.53 11.96
C GLU A 149 -6.98 -7.74 12.07
N GLN A 150 -5.79 -7.52 12.59
CA GLN A 150 -4.82 -8.59 12.88
C GLN A 150 -4.96 -9.02 14.34
N ALA A 151 -5.92 -9.91 14.61
CA ALA A 151 -6.04 -10.50 15.93
C ALA A 151 -4.80 -11.35 16.25
N PRO A 152 -4.30 -11.33 17.50
CA PRO A 152 -3.20 -12.19 17.89
C PRO A 152 -3.53 -13.68 17.69
N VAL A 153 -2.56 -14.44 17.24
CA VAL A 153 -2.69 -15.89 17.03
C VAL A 153 -2.17 -16.65 18.24
N SER A 154 -2.98 -17.57 18.77
CA SER A 154 -2.55 -18.47 19.84
C SER A 154 -1.68 -19.61 19.30
N VAL A 155 -0.43 -19.66 19.72
CA VAL A 155 0.55 -20.69 19.36
C VAL A 155 0.82 -21.61 20.53
N ARG A 156 0.55 -22.90 20.36
CA ARG A 156 0.89 -23.93 21.35
C ARG A 156 2.26 -24.50 21.08
N THR A 157 3.15 -24.38 22.06
CA THR A 157 4.53 -24.92 22.01
C THR A 157 4.54 -26.43 21.77
N SER A 158 3.65 -27.16 22.43
CA SER A 158 3.49 -28.61 22.25
C SER A 158 3.09 -28.99 20.83
N ARG A 159 2.13 -28.25 20.23
CA ARG A 159 1.68 -28.47 18.85
C ARG A 159 2.78 -28.16 17.83
N MET A 160 3.49 -27.06 18.01
CA MET A 160 4.63 -26.70 17.17
C MET A 160 5.72 -27.78 17.22
N SER A 161 6.04 -28.26 18.42
CA SER A 161 7.01 -29.35 18.63
C SER A 161 6.59 -30.62 17.90
N ALA A 162 5.32 -30.99 17.98
CA ALA A 162 4.80 -32.19 17.31
C ALA A 162 4.83 -32.06 15.78
N LEU A 163 4.46 -30.87 15.22
CA LEU A 163 4.47 -30.64 13.78
C LEU A 163 5.88 -30.62 13.19
N LEU A 164 6.83 -30.02 13.91
CA LEU A 164 8.21 -29.85 13.43
C LEU A 164 9.12 -31.03 13.78
N GLY A 165 8.63 -32.02 14.54
CA GLY A 165 9.34 -33.25 14.86
C GLY A 165 10.48 -33.08 15.88
N ARG A 166 10.55 -31.93 16.58
CA ARG A 166 11.49 -31.70 17.68
C ARG A 166 10.87 -30.91 18.81
N LYS A 167 11.39 -31.09 20.01
CA LYS A 167 10.94 -30.33 21.17
C LYS A 167 11.42 -28.87 21.06
N PHE A 168 10.50 -27.94 21.25
CA PHE A 168 10.75 -26.50 21.41
C PHE A 168 10.37 -26.07 22.82
N GLU A 169 11.12 -25.12 23.35
CA GLU A 169 10.73 -24.42 24.57
C GLU A 169 10.07 -23.07 24.16
N ALA A 170 9.15 -22.56 24.96
CA ALA A 170 8.46 -21.30 24.70
C ALA A 170 9.42 -20.12 24.48
N SER A 171 10.51 -20.06 25.25
CA SER A 171 11.56 -19.04 25.09
C SER A 171 12.30 -19.14 23.75
N GLU A 172 12.50 -20.35 23.24
CA GLU A 172 13.13 -20.56 21.94
C GLU A 172 12.25 -20.04 20.80
N ILE A 173 10.95 -20.32 20.85
CA ILE A 173 9.98 -19.80 19.87
C ILE A 173 10.01 -18.27 19.86
N ARG A 174 9.97 -17.61 21.02
CA ARG A 174 10.08 -16.15 21.12
C ARG A 174 11.36 -15.61 20.50
N ASN A 175 12.49 -16.26 20.79
CA ASN A 175 13.78 -15.83 20.28
C ASN A 175 13.92 -16.00 18.76
N LEU A 176 13.17 -16.91 18.16
CA LEU A 176 13.14 -17.11 16.70
C LEU A 176 12.18 -16.12 16.00
N LEU A 177 11.05 -15.80 16.63
CA LEU A 177 10.01 -14.97 16.01
C LEU A 177 10.27 -13.45 16.15
N ARG A 178 10.77 -13.00 17.31
CA ARG A 178 11.03 -11.56 17.54
C ARG A 178 11.97 -10.91 16.53
N PRO A 179 13.10 -11.51 16.13
CA PRO A 179 14.00 -10.89 15.17
C PRO A 179 13.41 -10.70 13.77
N ILE A 180 12.34 -11.40 13.45
CA ILE A 180 11.62 -11.29 12.18
C ILE A 180 10.30 -10.50 12.33
N GLY A 181 10.17 -9.72 13.41
CA GLY A 181 9.14 -8.70 13.58
C GLY A 181 7.85 -9.15 14.29
N PHE A 182 7.75 -10.41 14.71
CA PHE A 182 6.58 -10.86 15.49
C PHE A 182 6.69 -10.44 16.95
N GLU A 183 5.60 -9.95 17.51
CA GLU A 183 5.49 -9.72 18.95
C GLU A 183 4.95 -10.99 19.61
N VAL A 184 5.63 -11.47 20.63
CA VAL A 184 5.25 -12.70 21.34
C VAL A 184 5.05 -12.40 22.80
N ALA A 185 3.83 -12.59 23.29
CA ALA A 185 3.43 -12.47 24.69
C ALA A 185 3.20 -13.83 25.33
N GLU A 186 3.52 -13.92 26.62
CA GLU A 186 3.18 -15.07 27.47
C GLU A 186 1.72 -14.99 27.89
N THR A 187 1.09 -16.14 28.06
CA THR A 187 -0.24 -16.26 28.62
C THR A 187 -0.20 -16.93 30.00
N SER A 188 -1.35 -17.07 30.66
CA SER A 188 -1.46 -17.84 31.89
C SER A 188 -1.21 -19.36 31.70
N ASP A 189 -1.34 -19.87 30.48
CA ASP A 189 -1.01 -21.23 30.10
C ASP A 189 0.43 -21.27 29.57
N ALA A 190 1.32 -21.96 30.25
CA ALA A 190 2.72 -22.08 29.84
C ALA A 190 2.96 -22.74 28.47
N ASP A 191 1.98 -23.50 27.96
CA ASP A 191 2.03 -24.10 26.62
C ASP A 191 1.55 -23.11 25.54
N VAL A 192 0.86 -22.02 25.90
CA VAL A 192 0.24 -21.07 24.96
C VAL A 192 0.96 -19.73 24.96
N GLN A 193 1.29 -19.24 23.79
CA GLN A 193 1.79 -17.89 23.57
C GLN A 193 0.84 -17.15 22.62
N GLU A 194 0.64 -15.86 22.84
CA GLU A 194 -0.03 -14.99 21.89
C GLU A 194 1.01 -14.32 20.99
N VAL A 195 0.82 -14.50 19.69
CA VAL A 195 1.71 -13.98 18.65
C VAL A 195 0.98 -12.94 17.83
N ARG A 196 1.44 -11.71 17.88
CA ARG A 196 0.97 -10.63 17.01
C ARG A 196 1.77 -10.64 15.71
N ILE A 197 1.06 -10.69 14.61
CA ILE A 197 1.62 -10.73 13.26
C ILE A 197 2.00 -9.31 12.84
N PRO A 198 3.18 -9.06 12.27
CA PRO A 198 3.54 -7.74 11.77
C PRO A 198 2.78 -7.39 10.49
N SER A 199 2.53 -6.10 10.26
CA SER A 199 1.75 -5.58 9.10
C SER A 199 2.32 -5.98 7.74
N PHE A 200 3.63 -6.23 7.65
CA PHE A 200 4.29 -6.68 6.41
C PHE A 200 4.10 -8.18 6.10
N ARG A 201 3.34 -8.91 6.91
CA ARG A 201 2.99 -10.32 6.70
C ARG A 201 1.47 -10.47 6.46
N PRO A 202 0.96 -9.96 5.33
CA PRO A 202 -0.47 -10.07 5.00
C PRO A 202 -0.90 -11.50 4.68
N ASP A 203 0.05 -12.41 4.53
CA ASP A 203 -0.10 -13.80 4.15
C ASP A 203 -0.22 -14.78 5.34
N THR A 204 -0.21 -14.26 6.56
CA THR A 204 -0.13 -15.08 7.79
C THR A 204 -1.41 -15.06 8.59
#